data_f1721be011cee2139363378cb8379426
#
_entry.id   f1721be011cee2139363378cb8379426
#
_cell.length_a   1.000
_cell.length_b   1.000
_cell.length_c   1.000
_cell.angle_alpha   90.00
_cell.angle_beta   90.00
_cell.angle_gamma   90.00
#
_symmetry.space_group_name_H-M   'P 1'
#
loop_
_entity.id
_entity.type
_entity.pdbx_description
1 polymer ?
#
loop_
_entity_poly.entity_id
_entity_poly.type
_entity_poly.pdbx_seq_one_letter_code
_entity_poly.pdbx_strand_id
1 'polypeptide(L)'
;MGNYNKWNRGEVDNNIDTPINVVLFVSRNKDNKDIQDFKERRNAFVTTRSSNDFRLIEDFNAFVRKGQPNEMCRMYFSVNPRSNKKTQKALMHQLIEEQYNMATMPQRIAAIAAKKENAEDSKHLKWMFDFDPVDGENIDDLVNAFVNDINHYHNNTRTKNNEKRPPINIDGYKTPNGYAIIVDQRFDTRELLQKWTNVELKRDDLLCAKWAWNKVL
;
A
#
# COMPACT_ATOMS: atom_id res chain seq x y z
N MET A 1 5.47 -2.80 40.15
CA MET A 1 6.09 -1.69 39.40
C MET A 1 6.47 -2.25 38.03
N GLY A 2 5.65 -2.00 37.04
CA GLY A 2 5.83 -2.54 35.69
C GLY A 2 6.91 -1.76 34.96
N ASN A 3 7.92 -2.46 34.45
CA ASN A 3 8.90 -1.94 33.53
C ASN A 3 8.17 -1.57 32.22
N TYR A 4 7.88 -0.29 32.05
CA TYR A 4 7.56 0.25 30.70
C TYR A 4 8.83 0.10 29.87
N ASN A 5 8.80 -0.83 28.92
CA ASN A 5 9.85 -1.00 27.94
C ASN A 5 10.14 0.37 27.31
N LYS A 6 11.37 0.85 27.51
CA LYS A 6 11.93 1.95 26.74
C LYS A 6 11.80 1.54 25.27
N TRP A 7 10.88 2.18 24.57
CA TRP A 7 10.89 2.18 23.13
C TRP A 7 12.26 2.72 22.71
N ASN A 8 13.14 1.85 22.24
CA ASN A 8 14.35 2.29 21.57
C ASN A 8 13.88 3.10 20.37
N ARG A 9 13.82 4.41 20.55
CA ARG A 9 13.69 5.37 19.46
C ARG A 9 14.98 5.23 18.67
N GLY A 10 14.99 4.34 17.66
CA GLY A 10 15.96 4.47 16.59
C GLY A 10 15.87 5.91 16.10
N GLU A 11 17.00 6.48 15.72
CA GLU A 11 17.08 7.87 15.25
C GLU A 11 15.89 8.17 14.36
N VAL A 12 15.02 9.06 14.85
CA VAL A 12 13.91 9.57 14.04
C VAL A 12 14.56 10.51 13.06
N ASP A 13 14.50 10.19 11.78
CA ASP A 13 14.91 11.13 10.75
C ASP A 13 14.00 12.35 10.84
N ASN A 14 14.54 13.44 11.39
CA ASN A 14 13.84 14.71 11.57
C ASN A 14 13.88 15.57 10.30
N ASN A 15 14.45 15.06 9.21
CA ASN A 15 14.50 15.80 7.95
C ASN A 15 13.11 15.86 7.32
N ILE A 16 12.55 17.07 7.24
CA ILE A 16 11.23 17.32 6.64
C ILE A 16 11.17 16.96 5.15
N ASP A 17 12.30 16.89 4.48
CA ASP A 17 12.40 16.53 3.06
C ASP A 17 12.46 15.00 2.84
N THR A 18 12.62 14.21 3.91
CA THR A 18 12.53 12.74 3.81
C THR A 18 11.10 12.31 3.51
N PRO A 19 10.89 11.60 2.39
CA PRO A 19 9.56 11.08 2.07
C PRO A 19 9.05 10.11 3.13
N ILE A 20 7.74 10.11 3.33
CA ILE A 20 7.05 9.20 4.23
C ILE A 20 6.17 8.22 3.46
N ASN A 21 5.89 7.08 4.06
CA ASN A 21 4.99 6.08 3.53
C ASN A 21 3.80 5.91 4.46
N VAL A 22 2.63 5.69 3.88
CA VAL A 22 1.43 5.31 4.64
C VAL A 22 1.44 3.80 4.86
N VAL A 23 1.24 3.40 6.11
CA VAL A 23 1.13 2.01 6.52
C VAL A 23 -0.23 1.78 7.16
N LEU A 24 -0.86 0.65 6.80
CA LEU A 24 -2.09 0.20 7.41
C LEU A 24 -1.96 -1.27 7.79
N PHE A 25 -2.00 -1.57 9.10
CA PHE A 25 -2.26 -2.91 9.59
C PHE A 25 -3.77 -3.09 9.75
N VAL A 26 -4.30 -4.16 9.21
CA VAL A 26 -5.73 -4.40 9.28
C VAL A 26 -6.04 -5.89 9.37
N SER A 27 -7.05 -6.21 10.17
CA SER A 27 -7.74 -7.49 10.19
C SER A 27 -9.20 -7.23 9.87
N ARG A 28 -9.69 -7.79 8.74
CA ARG A 28 -10.98 -7.43 8.14
C ARG A 28 -11.99 -8.55 8.32
N ASN A 29 -13.27 -8.19 8.44
CA ASN A 29 -14.37 -9.14 8.46
C ASN A 29 -14.36 -10.08 7.24
N LYS A 30 -14.04 -9.54 6.03
CA LYS A 30 -13.99 -10.32 4.79
C LYS A 30 -13.01 -11.50 4.86
N ASP A 31 -11.88 -11.32 5.58
CA ASP A 31 -10.81 -12.32 5.67
C ASP A 31 -11.00 -13.27 6.87
N ASN A 32 -11.91 -12.97 7.81
CA ASN A 32 -12.07 -13.65 9.10
C ASN A 32 -13.54 -14.05 9.36
N LYS A 33 -14.28 -14.41 8.31
CA LYS A 33 -15.72 -14.72 8.37
C LYS A 33 -16.05 -15.90 9.29
N ASP A 34 -15.10 -16.84 9.41
CA ASP A 34 -15.28 -18.08 10.16
C ASP A 34 -14.90 -17.93 11.64
N ILE A 35 -14.47 -16.74 12.06
CA ILE A 35 -14.13 -16.46 13.47
C ILE A 35 -15.37 -15.90 14.17
N GLN A 36 -15.83 -16.62 15.19
CA GLN A 36 -16.98 -16.20 15.99
C GLN A 36 -16.70 -14.85 16.71
N ASP A 37 -17.68 -13.95 16.73
CA ASP A 37 -17.62 -12.64 17.38
C ASP A 37 -16.42 -11.76 16.93
N PHE A 38 -15.93 -11.98 15.70
CA PHE A 38 -14.81 -11.24 15.16
C PHE A 38 -15.10 -9.74 15.09
N LYS A 39 -14.11 -8.93 15.48
CA LYS A 39 -14.14 -7.47 15.38
C LYS A 39 -12.96 -6.99 14.57
N GLU A 40 -13.23 -6.19 13.52
CA GLU A 40 -12.17 -5.57 12.73
C GLU A 40 -11.24 -4.74 13.59
N ARG A 41 -9.95 -4.87 13.31
CA ARG A 41 -8.89 -4.08 13.94
C ARG A 41 -8.10 -3.34 12.88
N ARG A 42 -7.76 -2.10 13.17
CA ARG A 42 -6.98 -1.23 12.29
C ARG A 42 -5.93 -0.47 13.07
N ASN A 43 -4.77 -0.30 12.45
CA ASN A 43 -3.74 0.65 12.91
C ASN A 43 -3.13 1.31 11.67
N ALA A 44 -3.37 2.61 11.50
CA ALA A 44 -2.85 3.40 10.38
C ALA A 44 -1.88 4.45 10.90
N PHE A 45 -0.73 4.58 10.25
CA PHE A 45 0.31 5.54 10.61
C PHE A 45 1.21 5.83 9.40
N VAL A 46 2.12 6.77 9.57
CA VAL A 46 3.16 7.08 8.58
C VAL A 46 4.54 6.68 9.09
N THR A 47 5.44 6.33 8.18
CA THR A 47 6.82 5.94 8.50
C THR A 47 7.79 6.36 7.40
N THR A 48 9.05 6.58 7.75
CA THR A 48 10.15 6.74 6.80
C THR A 48 10.81 5.41 6.42
N ARG A 49 10.40 4.30 7.08
CA ARG A 49 10.93 2.95 6.85
C ARG A 49 10.38 2.36 5.56
N SER A 50 11.13 1.45 4.96
CA SER A 50 10.66 0.63 3.83
C SER A 50 9.70 -0.48 4.30
N SER A 51 8.95 -1.06 3.35
CA SER A 51 8.04 -2.18 3.63
C SER A 51 8.75 -3.44 4.15
N ASN A 52 10.06 -3.57 3.88
CA ASN A 52 10.91 -4.70 4.29
C ASN A 52 11.74 -4.39 5.54
N ASP A 53 11.56 -3.22 6.17
CA ASP A 53 12.28 -2.86 7.39
C ASP A 53 11.93 -3.84 8.52
N PHE A 54 12.95 -4.38 9.18
CA PHE A 54 12.81 -5.36 10.26
C PHE A 54 11.88 -4.86 11.38
N ARG A 55 12.00 -3.61 11.79
CA ARG A 55 11.20 -3.04 12.89
C ARG A 55 9.73 -2.91 12.48
N LEU A 56 9.47 -2.52 11.23
CA LEU A 56 8.10 -2.47 10.71
C LEU A 56 7.45 -3.87 10.67
N ILE A 57 8.23 -4.87 10.28
CA ILE A 57 7.79 -6.27 10.29
C ILE A 57 7.51 -6.74 11.72
N GLU A 58 8.34 -6.40 12.70
CA GLU A 58 8.11 -6.72 14.11
C GLU A 58 6.86 -6.03 14.67
N ASP A 59 6.61 -4.78 14.31
CA ASP A 59 5.39 -4.06 14.68
C ASP A 59 4.14 -4.75 14.09
N PHE A 60 4.23 -5.22 12.84
CA PHE A 60 3.17 -6.00 12.21
C PHE A 60 2.95 -7.35 12.93
N ASN A 61 4.02 -8.08 13.23
CA ASN A 61 3.95 -9.34 13.98
C ASN A 61 3.32 -9.13 15.37
N ALA A 62 3.64 -8.01 16.03
CA ALA A 62 3.01 -7.66 17.31
C ALA A 62 1.51 -7.36 17.15
N PHE A 63 1.09 -6.74 16.03
CA PHE A 63 -0.32 -6.55 15.69
C PHE A 63 -1.02 -7.90 15.47
N VAL A 64 -0.39 -8.84 14.75
CA VAL A 64 -0.93 -10.20 14.52
C VAL A 64 -1.13 -10.94 15.83
N ARG A 65 -0.12 -10.98 16.70
CA ARG A 65 -0.17 -11.68 18.02
C ARG A 65 -1.27 -11.18 18.96
N LYS A 66 -1.76 -9.96 18.79
CA LYS A 66 -2.87 -9.38 19.58
C LYS A 66 -4.25 -9.81 19.08
N GLY A 67 -4.32 -10.53 17.98
CA GLY A 67 -5.57 -10.99 17.38
C GLY A 67 -6.13 -12.24 18.02
N GLN A 68 -7.31 -12.66 17.56
CA GLN A 68 -7.90 -13.95 17.91
C GLN A 68 -7.12 -15.11 17.25
N PRO A 69 -7.22 -16.33 17.77
CA PRO A 69 -6.68 -17.51 17.12
C PRO A 69 -7.16 -17.62 15.66
N ASN A 70 -6.25 -17.95 14.75
CA ASN A 70 -6.48 -18.05 13.30
C ASN A 70 -6.90 -16.74 12.60
N GLU A 71 -6.84 -15.61 13.29
CA GLU A 71 -7.12 -14.30 12.69
C GLU A 71 -6.12 -13.96 11.60
N MET A 72 -6.62 -13.65 10.42
CA MET A 72 -5.81 -13.16 9.30
C MET A 72 -5.64 -11.66 9.37
N CYS A 73 -4.41 -11.22 9.32
CA CYS A 73 -4.01 -9.82 9.30
C CYS A 73 -3.24 -9.49 8.01
N ARG A 74 -3.37 -8.23 7.55
CA ARG A 74 -2.66 -7.70 6.39
C ARG A 74 -1.92 -6.43 6.75
N MET A 75 -0.75 -6.26 6.16
CA MET A 75 0.01 -5.01 6.15
C MET A 75 -0.05 -4.41 4.76
N TYR A 76 -0.64 -3.23 4.67
CA TYR A 76 -0.64 -2.43 3.46
C TYR A 76 0.39 -1.32 3.55
N PHE A 77 0.98 -0.99 2.40
CA PHE A 77 2.03 0.01 2.27
C PHE A 77 1.79 0.86 1.03
N SER A 78 1.98 2.18 1.11
CA SER A 78 1.72 3.06 -0.02
C SER A 78 2.64 2.75 -1.20
N VAL A 79 2.06 2.55 -2.39
CA VAL A 79 2.81 2.31 -3.64
C VAL A 79 3.71 3.49 -3.98
N ASN A 80 3.21 4.69 -3.71
CA ASN A 80 3.96 5.92 -3.91
C ASN A 80 4.31 6.56 -2.57
N PRO A 81 5.54 7.07 -2.40
CA PRO A 81 5.91 7.83 -1.21
C PRO A 81 5.12 9.14 -1.13
N ARG A 82 4.98 9.66 0.07
CA ARG A 82 4.25 10.89 0.40
C ARG A 82 5.21 11.98 0.81
N SER A 83 4.91 13.20 0.42
CA SER A 83 5.68 14.35 0.85
C SER A 83 5.39 14.68 2.32
N ASN A 84 6.40 14.55 3.15
CA ASN A 84 6.31 14.93 4.56
C ASN A 84 5.92 16.41 4.69
N LYS A 85 6.54 17.28 3.92
CA LYS A 85 6.26 18.72 3.89
C LYS A 85 4.81 19.07 3.50
N LYS A 86 4.29 18.44 2.43
CA LYS A 86 2.89 18.64 2.02
C LYS A 86 1.92 18.11 3.07
N THR A 87 2.20 16.92 3.62
CA THR A 87 1.38 16.31 4.66
C THR A 87 1.34 17.16 5.92
N GLN A 88 2.49 17.69 6.37
CA GLN A 88 2.55 18.59 7.51
C GLN A 88 1.75 19.86 7.27
N LYS A 89 1.90 20.50 6.10
CA LYS A 89 1.13 21.70 5.75
C LYS A 89 -0.38 21.42 5.78
N ALA A 90 -0.82 20.32 5.18
CA ALA A 90 -2.23 19.92 5.18
C ALA A 90 -2.77 19.63 6.59
N LEU A 91 -1.96 18.99 7.45
CA LEU A 91 -2.30 18.78 8.86
C LEU A 91 -2.47 20.09 9.61
N MET A 92 -1.55 21.05 9.44
CA MET A 92 -1.62 22.36 10.09
C MET A 92 -2.89 23.11 9.71
N HIS A 93 -3.28 23.12 8.43
CA HIS A 93 -4.54 23.72 7.99
C HIS A 93 -5.75 23.09 8.71
N GLN A 94 -5.81 21.77 8.78
CA GLN A 94 -6.91 21.08 9.45
C GLN A 94 -6.95 21.36 10.96
N LEU A 95 -5.80 21.44 11.63
CA LEU A 95 -5.74 21.73 13.07
C LEU A 95 -6.20 23.15 13.42
N ILE A 96 -6.12 24.09 12.48
CA ILE A 96 -6.65 25.45 12.65
C ILE A 96 -8.18 25.48 12.51
N GLU A 97 -8.71 24.66 11.59
CA GLU A 97 -10.12 24.69 11.23
C GLU A 97 -11.00 23.82 12.16
N GLU A 98 -10.44 22.73 12.70
CA GLU A 98 -11.20 21.73 13.45
C GLU A 98 -10.50 21.34 14.76
N GLN A 99 -11.29 20.95 15.76
CA GLN A 99 -10.80 20.35 16.99
C GLN A 99 -10.67 18.84 16.83
N TYR A 100 -9.56 18.26 17.23
CA TYR A 100 -9.29 16.82 17.11
C TYR A 100 -8.99 16.17 18.45
N ASN A 101 -9.42 14.92 18.57
CA ASN A 101 -8.96 14.04 19.64
C ASN A 101 -7.50 13.62 19.35
N MET A 102 -6.58 14.04 20.21
CA MET A 102 -5.15 13.74 20.07
C MET A 102 -4.83 12.23 20.07
N ALA A 103 -5.67 11.40 20.68
CA ALA A 103 -5.49 9.94 20.70
C ALA A 103 -5.66 9.32 19.28
N THR A 104 -6.37 9.98 18.37
CA THR A 104 -6.58 9.53 16.98
C THR A 104 -5.65 10.20 15.97
N MET A 105 -4.70 11.00 16.45
CA MET A 105 -3.79 11.79 15.59
C MET A 105 -2.97 10.93 14.60
N PRO A 106 -2.40 9.76 14.97
CA PRO A 106 -1.66 8.93 14.04
C PRO A 106 -2.49 8.50 12.83
N GLN A 107 -3.75 8.09 13.05
CA GLN A 107 -4.68 7.71 11.99
C GLN A 107 -5.07 8.89 11.12
N ARG A 108 -5.22 10.08 11.71
CA ARG A 108 -5.52 11.33 10.99
C ARG A 108 -4.35 11.72 10.08
N ILE A 109 -3.13 11.67 10.59
CA ILE A 109 -1.92 11.95 9.79
C ILE A 109 -1.82 10.97 8.61
N ALA A 110 -2.06 9.68 8.85
CA ALA A 110 -2.07 8.68 7.80
C ALA A 110 -3.14 8.96 6.72
N ALA A 111 -4.35 9.36 7.14
CA ALA A 111 -5.44 9.72 6.22
C ALA A 111 -5.11 10.96 5.39
N ILE A 112 -4.47 11.97 5.98
CA ILE A 112 -4.00 13.16 5.26
C ILE A 112 -2.90 12.77 4.28
N ALA A 113 -1.88 12.02 4.72
CA ALA A 113 -0.78 11.59 3.87
C ALA A 113 -1.28 10.74 2.68
N ALA A 114 -2.30 9.91 2.87
CA ALA A 114 -2.86 9.06 1.82
C ALA A 114 -3.51 9.83 0.67
N LYS A 115 -3.84 11.12 0.84
CA LYS A 115 -4.42 11.91 -0.23
C LYS A 115 -3.44 12.10 -1.38
N LYS A 116 -3.94 12.02 -2.62
CA LYS A 116 -3.15 12.08 -3.85
C LYS A 116 -2.31 13.37 -3.99
N GLU A 117 -2.84 14.50 -3.54
CA GLU A 117 -2.14 15.80 -3.55
C GLU A 117 -0.88 15.81 -2.66
N ASN A 118 -0.80 14.89 -1.69
CA ASN A 118 0.34 14.74 -0.81
C ASN A 118 1.38 13.73 -1.31
N ALA A 119 1.21 13.15 -2.50
CA ALA A 119 2.25 12.33 -3.11
C ALA A 119 3.54 13.15 -3.31
N GLU A 120 4.71 12.50 -3.11
CA GLU A 120 6.02 13.13 -3.22
C GLU A 120 6.25 13.66 -4.64
N ASP A 121 6.11 12.81 -5.63
CA ASP A 121 6.17 13.19 -7.04
C ASP A 121 4.86 12.81 -7.73
N SER A 122 4.01 13.83 -7.95
CA SER A 122 2.74 13.62 -8.65
C SER A 122 2.89 13.39 -10.17
N LYS A 123 4.09 13.63 -10.74
CA LYS A 123 4.35 13.46 -12.19
C LYS A 123 4.72 12.01 -12.52
N HIS A 124 5.45 11.34 -11.64
CA HIS A 124 5.97 9.99 -11.82
C HIS A 124 5.34 8.97 -10.86
N LEU A 125 4.04 9.12 -10.59
CA LEU A 125 3.33 8.15 -9.76
C LEU A 125 3.36 6.77 -10.41
N LYS A 126 3.77 5.78 -9.64
CA LYS A 126 3.60 4.37 -9.98
C LYS A 126 2.12 4.03 -9.99
N TRP A 127 1.75 3.15 -10.90
CA TRP A 127 0.41 2.58 -10.95
C TRP A 127 0.44 1.14 -10.48
N MET A 128 -0.63 0.70 -9.86
CA MET A 128 -0.83 -0.68 -9.44
C MET A 128 -2.02 -1.26 -10.17
N PHE A 129 -1.84 -2.46 -10.72
CA PHE A 129 -2.93 -3.29 -11.23
C PHE A 129 -3.20 -4.37 -10.19
N ASP A 130 -4.41 -4.41 -9.65
CA ASP A 130 -4.89 -5.47 -8.77
C ASP A 130 -5.48 -6.57 -9.62
N PHE A 131 -4.84 -7.74 -9.59
CA PHE A 131 -5.12 -8.85 -10.47
C PHE A 131 -5.81 -9.95 -9.68
N ASP A 132 -7.10 -10.16 -9.94
CA ASP A 132 -7.87 -11.23 -9.34
C ASP A 132 -7.74 -12.53 -10.14
N PRO A 133 -7.64 -13.71 -9.49
CA PRO A 133 -7.57 -14.99 -10.19
C PRO A 133 -8.88 -15.30 -10.92
N VAL A 134 -8.76 -16.04 -12.00
CA VAL A 134 -9.89 -16.61 -12.76
C VAL A 134 -9.98 -18.09 -12.43
N ASP A 135 -11.17 -18.54 -12.11
CA ASP A 135 -11.41 -19.94 -11.74
C ASP A 135 -11.01 -20.91 -12.87
N GLY A 136 -10.21 -21.91 -12.51
CA GLY A 136 -9.75 -22.94 -13.43
C GLY A 136 -8.52 -22.59 -14.26
N GLU A 137 -7.99 -21.37 -14.16
CA GLU A 137 -6.78 -20.95 -14.86
C GLU A 137 -5.56 -20.89 -13.93
N ASN A 138 -4.37 -21.10 -14.50
CA ASN A 138 -3.12 -20.94 -13.77
C ASN A 138 -2.81 -19.44 -13.63
N ILE A 139 -2.82 -18.94 -12.41
CA ILE A 139 -2.62 -17.52 -12.14
C ILE A 139 -1.23 -17.02 -12.59
N ASP A 140 -0.19 -17.84 -12.50
CA ASP A 140 1.17 -17.42 -12.90
C ASP A 140 1.26 -17.25 -14.41
N ASP A 141 0.57 -18.08 -15.20
CA ASP A 141 0.49 -17.96 -16.66
C ASP A 141 -0.30 -16.71 -17.06
N LEU A 142 -1.41 -16.46 -16.37
CA LEU A 142 -2.22 -15.24 -16.59
C LEU A 142 -1.43 -13.97 -16.29
N VAL A 143 -0.73 -13.93 -15.15
CA VAL A 143 0.13 -12.81 -14.76
C VAL A 143 1.22 -12.56 -15.80
N ASN A 144 1.88 -13.62 -16.28
CA ASN A 144 2.90 -13.51 -17.34
C ASN A 144 2.32 -12.96 -18.64
N ALA A 145 1.14 -13.43 -19.04
CA ALA A 145 0.43 -12.93 -20.22
C ALA A 145 0.04 -11.45 -20.06
N PHE A 146 -0.45 -11.06 -18.89
CA PHE A 146 -0.77 -9.66 -18.58
C PHE A 146 0.45 -8.74 -18.59
N VAL A 147 1.58 -9.19 -18.06
CA VAL A 147 2.85 -8.44 -18.10
C VAL A 147 3.34 -8.25 -19.55
N ASN A 148 3.19 -9.27 -20.40
CA ASN A 148 3.50 -9.15 -21.82
C ASN A 148 2.61 -8.13 -22.52
N ASP A 149 1.32 -8.11 -22.21
CA ASP A 149 0.38 -7.13 -22.72
C ASP A 149 0.72 -5.70 -22.24
N ILE A 150 1.08 -5.52 -20.95
CA ILE A 150 1.57 -4.22 -20.45
C ILE A 150 2.73 -3.71 -21.32
N ASN A 151 3.73 -4.55 -21.58
CA ASN A 151 4.87 -4.19 -22.40
C ASN A 151 4.45 -3.83 -23.83
N HIS A 152 3.52 -4.60 -24.42
CA HIS A 152 2.99 -4.34 -25.75
C HIS A 152 2.29 -2.97 -25.84
N TYR A 153 1.32 -2.72 -24.97
CA TYR A 153 0.56 -1.46 -24.97
C TYR A 153 1.42 -0.26 -24.58
N HIS A 154 2.34 -0.41 -23.64
CA HIS A 154 3.29 0.65 -23.30
C HIS A 154 4.17 1.03 -24.49
N ASN A 155 4.75 0.05 -25.20
CA ASN A 155 5.62 0.28 -26.35
C ASN A 155 4.89 0.92 -27.54
N ASN A 156 3.58 0.65 -27.67
CA ASN A 156 2.74 1.22 -28.73
C ASN A 156 2.22 2.62 -28.36
N THR A 157 2.28 3.02 -27.08
CA THR A 157 1.91 4.37 -26.64
C THR A 157 3.07 5.33 -26.92
N ARG A 158 2.84 6.32 -27.78
CA ARG A 158 3.84 7.37 -28.08
C ARG A 158 3.84 8.47 -27.02
N THR A 159 4.96 9.14 -26.88
CA THR A 159 5.04 10.40 -26.13
C THR A 159 4.28 11.51 -26.87
N LYS A 160 4.07 12.66 -26.20
CA LYS A 160 3.47 13.84 -26.84
C LYS A 160 4.24 14.31 -28.08
N ASN A 161 5.55 14.07 -28.11
CA ASN A 161 6.42 14.40 -29.24
C ASN A 161 6.54 13.29 -30.28
N ASN A 162 5.68 12.25 -30.21
CA ASN A 162 5.73 11.06 -31.07
C ASN A 162 7.01 10.23 -30.93
N GLU A 163 7.75 10.38 -29.84
CA GLU A 163 8.97 9.63 -29.53
C GLU A 163 8.65 8.28 -28.89
N LYS A 164 9.59 7.32 -29.03
CA LYS A 164 9.51 6.04 -28.34
C LYS A 164 9.67 6.25 -26.83
N ARG A 165 8.85 5.58 -26.04
CA ARG A 165 8.95 5.61 -24.57
C ARG A 165 10.18 4.84 -24.07
N PRO A 166 10.78 5.25 -22.94
CA PRO A 166 11.79 4.42 -22.27
C PRO A 166 11.17 3.10 -21.79
N PRO A 167 11.99 2.06 -21.55
CA PRO A 167 11.47 0.80 -21.00
C PRO A 167 10.70 1.02 -19.70
N ILE A 168 9.63 0.24 -19.52
CA ILE A 168 8.82 0.24 -18.30
C ILE A 168 9.37 -0.80 -17.32
N ASN A 169 9.49 -0.44 -16.04
CA ASN A 169 9.78 -1.40 -14.99
C ASN A 169 8.46 -1.94 -14.43
N ILE A 170 8.40 -3.26 -14.27
CA ILE A 170 7.21 -3.99 -13.82
C ILE A 170 7.62 -4.87 -12.65
N ASP A 171 7.01 -4.64 -11.48
CA ASP A 171 7.21 -5.42 -10.27
C ASP A 171 5.92 -6.20 -9.94
N GLY A 172 6.03 -7.52 -9.74
CA GLY A 172 4.92 -8.38 -9.35
C GLY A 172 4.97 -8.74 -7.87
N TYR A 173 3.85 -8.65 -7.19
CA TYR A 173 3.71 -8.99 -5.77
C TYR A 173 2.54 -9.95 -5.59
N LYS A 174 2.80 -11.13 -5.02
CA LYS A 174 1.73 -12.03 -4.61
C LYS A 174 0.92 -11.39 -3.48
N THR A 175 -0.39 -11.55 -3.52
CA THR A 175 -1.31 -11.11 -2.47
C THR A 175 -2.10 -12.32 -1.96
N PRO A 176 -2.85 -12.22 -0.84
CA PRO A 176 -3.64 -13.35 -0.36
C PRO A 176 -4.67 -13.90 -1.35
N ASN A 177 -5.16 -13.05 -2.26
CA ASN A 177 -6.25 -13.39 -3.18
C ASN A 177 -5.85 -13.32 -4.67
N GLY A 178 -4.59 -12.98 -5.00
CA GLY A 178 -4.15 -12.81 -6.38
C GLY A 178 -2.78 -12.19 -6.47
N TYR A 179 -2.62 -11.22 -7.37
CA TYR A 179 -1.37 -10.47 -7.57
C TYR A 179 -1.62 -8.96 -7.62
N ALA A 180 -0.63 -8.19 -7.19
CA ALA A 180 -0.53 -6.77 -7.48
C ALA A 180 0.67 -6.54 -8.41
N ILE A 181 0.45 -5.88 -9.53
CA ILE A 181 1.48 -5.57 -10.51
C ILE A 181 1.70 -4.07 -10.52
N ILE A 182 2.93 -3.63 -10.22
CA ILE A 182 3.28 -2.23 -10.12
C ILE A 182 4.11 -1.82 -11.32
N VAL A 183 3.76 -0.68 -11.92
CA VAL A 183 4.50 -0.10 -13.05
C VAL A 183 4.96 1.32 -12.70
N ASP A 184 6.16 1.68 -13.14
CA ASP A 184 6.77 2.99 -12.88
C ASP A 184 6.42 4.05 -13.93
N GLN A 185 5.71 3.69 -14.99
CA GLN A 185 5.34 4.61 -16.05
C GLN A 185 3.86 4.52 -16.40
N ARG A 186 3.30 5.65 -16.78
CA ARG A 186 1.92 5.78 -17.23
C ARG A 186 1.85 5.54 -18.74
N PHE A 187 0.83 4.85 -19.21
CA PHE A 187 0.55 4.62 -20.63
C PHE A 187 -0.96 4.57 -20.85
N ASP A 188 -1.39 4.43 -22.12
CA ASP A 188 -2.81 4.26 -22.42
C ASP A 188 -3.23 2.83 -22.05
N THR A 189 -4.10 2.73 -21.04
CA THR A 189 -4.54 1.44 -20.49
C THR A 189 -5.94 1.04 -20.94
N ARG A 190 -6.60 1.81 -21.83
CA ARG A 190 -8.01 1.59 -22.19
C ARG A 190 -8.23 0.22 -22.82
N GLU A 191 -7.45 -0.14 -23.84
CA GLU A 191 -7.54 -1.43 -24.51
C GLU A 191 -7.10 -2.58 -23.60
N LEU A 192 -6.02 -2.37 -22.81
CA LEU A 192 -5.55 -3.35 -21.84
C LEU A 192 -6.65 -3.74 -20.84
N LEU A 193 -7.35 -2.74 -20.26
CA LEU A 193 -8.41 -2.99 -19.29
C LEU A 193 -9.71 -3.52 -19.90
N GLN A 194 -9.95 -3.28 -21.20
CA GLN A 194 -11.04 -3.94 -21.93
C GLN A 194 -10.78 -5.44 -22.14
N LYS A 195 -9.52 -5.81 -22.40
CA LYS A 195 -9.10 -7.21 -22.54
C LYS A 195 -9.10 -7.96 -21.22
N TRP A 196 -8.66 -7.32 -20.14
CA TRP A 196 -8.45 -7.92 -18.81
C TRP A 196 -9.49 -7.42 -17.81
N THR A 197 -10.67 -8.01 -17.84
CA THR A 197 -11.82 -7.60 -16.99
C THR A 197 -11.67 -7.99 -15.52
N ASN A 198 -10.76 -8.92 -15.21
CA ASN A 198 -10.38 -9.34 -13.87
C ASN A 198 -9.22 -8.51 -13.27
N VAL A 199 -8.88 -7.38 -13.90
CA VAL A 199 -7.80 -6.49 -13.45
C VAL A 199 -8.35 -5.10 -13.15
N GLU A 200 -8.07 -4.59 -11.97
CA GLU A 200 -8.43 -3.23 -11.57
C GLU A 200 -7.18 -2.32 -11.56
N LEU A 201 -7.25 -1.19 -12.26
CA LEU A 201 -6.18 -0.18 -12.22
C LEU A 201 -6.36 0.77 -11.04
N LYS A 202 -5.42 0.73 -10.11
CA LYS A 202 -5.31 1.62 -8.96
C LYS A 202 -4.13 2.59 -9.16
N ARG A 203 -4.45 3.86 -9.42
CA ARG A 203 -3.44 4.86 -9.81
C ARG A 203 -2.58 5.39 -8.67
N ASP A 204 -3.03 5.24 -7.44
CA ASP A 204 -2.31 5.66 -6.23
C ASP A 204 -2.98 5.03 -5.01
N ASP A 205 -2.56 3.84 -4.64
CA ASP A 205 -3.21 3.03 -3.59
C ASP A 205 -2.18 2.36 -2.68
N LEU A 206 -2.65 1.49 -1.81
CA LEU A 206 -1.87 0.72 -0.86
C LEU A 206 -1.68 -0.71 -1.37
N LEU A 207 -0.42 -1.14 -1.50
CA LEU A 207 -0.04 -2.51 -1.79
C LEU A 207 -0.21 -3.37 -0.54
N CYS A 208 -0.83 -4.55 -0.65
CA CYS A 208 -0.74 -5.58 0.39
C CYS A 208 0.67 -6.18 0.40
N ALA A 209 1.56 -5.57 1.20
CA ALA A 209 2.98 -5.92 1.24
C ALA A 209 3.27 -7.20 2.04
N LYS A 210 2.40 -7.53 3.02
CA LYS A 210 2.54 -8.73 3.87
C LYS A 210 1.20 -9.13 4.44
N TRP A 211 1.07 -10.44 4.74
CA TRP A 211 -0.05 -10.98 5.51
C TRP A 211 0.40 -12.13 6.40
N ALA A 212 -0.33 -12.39 7.46
CA ALA A 212 -0.08 -13.48 8.38
C ALA A 212 -1.34 -13.87 9.14
N TRP A 213 -1.37 -15.13 9.61
CA TRP A 213 -2.38 -15.65 10.52
C TRP A 213 -1.82 -15.70 11.94
N ASN A 214 -2.64 -15.37 12.93
CA ASN A 214 -2.31 -15.62 14.33
C ASN A 214 -2.49 -17.12 14.62
N LYS A 215 -1.44 -17.90 14.29
CA LYS A 215 -1.45 -19.35 14.59
C LYS A 215 -1.28 -19.52 16.10
N VAL A 216 -2.23 -20.21 16.73
CA VAL A 216 -2.03 -20.76 18.09
C VAL A 216 -1.01 -21.89 17.94
N LEU A 217 0.12 -21.76 18.63
CA LEU A 217 1.09 -22.84 18.81
C LEU A 217 0.56 -23.84 19.85
#